data_61af0a65d224f3eedba5f4f8d41600dd
#
_entry.id   61af0a65d224f3eedba5f4f8d41600dd
#
_cell.length_a   1.000
_cell.length_b   1.000
_cell.length_c   1.000
_cell.angle_alpha   90.00
_cell.angle_beta   90.00
_cell.angle_gamma   90.00
#
_symmetry.space_group_name_H-M   'P 1'
#
loop_
_entity.id
_entity.type
_entity.pdbx_description
1 polymer ?
#
loop_
_entity_poly.entity_id
_entity_poly.type
_entity_poly.pdbx_seq_one_letter_code
_entity_poly.pdbx_strand_id
1 'polypeptide(L)'
;MARGENLTDLGAPARVATDDRELCTLAAAAFDEAAREVVELARAVRVVRLEAAEAFTPERHEAWLDRLDWRGLAVQELLLVPPVLVLLTANEPFVSALSSLSALLLSGRPVQIVLLSGDAPQADPSSYRLEPAYLGVAHREAFVQQGSLAFPLPLAAGFDRAFAGRRAGLHVIDAPDAREASDTAGGELDAWLV
;
A
#
# COMPACT_ATOMS: atom_id res chain seq x y z
N MET A 1 -19.24 -15.54 10.71
CA MET A 1 -19.18 -14.20 11.33
C MET A 1 -17.83 -14.08 12.03
N ALA A 2 -16.80 -13.71 11.32
CA ALA A 2 -15.49 -13.43 11.91
C ALA A 2 -15.53 -12.00 12.46
N ARG A 3 -15.31 -11.87 13.76
CA ARG A 3 -15.11 -10.59 14.43
C ARG A 3 -13.87 -9.95 13.83
N GLY A 4 -14.04 -8.78 13.21
CA GLY A 4 -12.93 -7.90 12.89
C GLY A 4 -12.28 -7.46 14.19
N GLU A 5 -11.21 -8.12 14.60
CA GLU A 5 -10.37 -7.65 15.68
C GLU A 5 -9.50 -6.50 15.19
N ASN A 6 -9.74 -5.42 15.77
CA ASN A 6 -9.17 -4.09 15.81
C ASN A 6 -7.69 -3.97 15.40
N LEU A 7 -7.45 -3.65 14.13
CA LEU A 7 -6.25 -2.94 13.66
C LEU A 7 -6.10 -1.53 14.27
N THR A 8 -7.05 -1.09 15.08
CA THR A 8 -7.04 0.21 15.78
C THR A 8 -5.98 0.31 16.88
N ASP A 9 -5.40 -0.81 17.31
CA ASP A 9 -4.35 -0.82 18.36
C ASP A 9 -2.98 -0.32 17.85
N LEU A 10 -2.80 -0.21 16.53
CA LEU A 10 -1.58 0.34 15.92
C LEU A 10 -1.57 1.87 15.81
N GLY A 11 -2.59 2.56 16.35
CA GLY A 11 -2.68 4.02 16.34
C GLY A 11 -2.91 4.64 14.95
N ALA A 12 -3.01 3.84 13.91
CA ALA A 12 -3.30 4.30 12.56
C ALA A 12 -4.81 4.30 12.30
N PRO A 13 -5.36 5.30 11.58
CA PRO A 13 -6.78 5.32 11.23
C PRO A 13 -7.07 4.18 10.24
N ALA A 14 -7.71 3.11 10.72
CA ALA A 14 -8.16 2.03 9.85
C ALA A 14 -9.48 2.42 9.19
N ARG A 15 -9.53 2.32 7.87
CA ARG A 15 -10.76 2.48 7.07
C ARG A 15 -11.15 1.12 6.51
N VAL A 16 -12.37 0.71 6.73
CA VAL A 16 -12.92 -0.55 6.22
C VAL A 16 -13.92 -0.24 5.13
N ALA A 17 -13.77 -0.87 3.98
CA ALA A 17 -14.73 -0.81 2.88
C ALA A 17 -15.31 -2.20 2.62
N THR A 18 -16.47 -2.23 2.01
CA THR A 18 -17.20 -3.45 1.68
C THR A 18 -16.84 -4.01 0.31
N ASP A 19 -16.13 -3.23 -0.52
CA ASP A 19 -15.73 -3.57 -1.89
C ASP A 19 -14.26 -3.23 -2.11
N ASP A 20 -13.52 -4.13 -2.73
CA ASP A 20 -12.10 -3.97 -3.07
C ASP A 20 -11.83 -2.77 -4.00
N ARG A 21 -12.81 -2.38 -4.83
CA ARG A 21 -12.73 -1.16 -5.67
C ARG A 21 -12.74 0.09 -4.82
N GLU A 22 -13.62 0.12 -3.83
CA GLU A 22 -13.72 1.21 -2.88
C GLU A 22 -12.44 1.34 -2.07
N LEU A 23 -11.84 0.23 -1.63
CA LEU A 23 -10.56 0.21 -0.92
C LEU A 23 -9.43 0.85 -1.74
N CYS A 24 -9.31 0.54 -3.02
CA CYS A 24 -8.30 1.17 -3.89
C CYS A 24 -8.50 2.69 -4.00
N THR A 25 -9.74 3.15 -4.07
CA THR A 25 -10.08 4.58 -4.12
C THR A 25 -9.78 5.27 -2.80
N LEU A 26 -10.15 4.64 -1.69
CA LEU A 26 -9.87 5.15 -0.34
C LEU A 26 -8.38 5.22 -0.06
N ALA A 27 -7.60 4.24 -0.53
CA ALA A 27 -6.16 4.24 -0.37
C ALA A 27 -5.50 5.41 -1.10
N ALA A 28 -5.92 5.68 -2.33
CA ALA A 28 -5.44 6.83 -3.08
C ALA A 28 -5.77 8.15 -2.37
N ALA A 29 -7.01 8.29 -1.88
CA ALA A 29 -7.46 9.48 -1.15
C ALA A 29 -6.72 9.64 0.20
N ALA A 30 -6.50 8.54 0.92
CA ALA A 30 -5.75 8.56 2.19
C ALA A 30 -4.29 8.99 1.98
N PHE A 31 -3.66 8.52 0.92
CA PHE A 31 -2.33 8.97 0.55
C PHE A 31 -2.30 10.46 0.20
N ASP A 32 -3.24 10.94 -0.63
CA ASP A 32 -3.30 12.34 -1.03
C ASP A 32 -3.55 13.26 0.17
N GLU A 33 -4.35 12.82 1.14
CA GLU A 33 -4.61 13.54 2.38
C GLU A 33 -3.35 13.64 3.25
N ALA A 34 -2.67 12.51 3.48
CA ALA A 34 -1.43 12.46 4.26
C ALA A 34 -0.30 13.26 3.58
N ALA A 35 -0.19 13.17 2.27
CA ALA A 35 0.81 13.89 1.51
C ALA A 35 0.60 15.42 1.52
N ARG A 36 -0.63 15.88 1.66
CA ARG A 36 -0.96 17.33 1.70
C ARG A 36 -0.24 18.05 2.84
N GLU A 37 -0.22 17.46 4.03
CA GLU A 37 0.46 18.05 5.19
C GLU A 37 1.96 18.19 4.95
N VAL A 38 2.58 17.18 4.36
CA VAL A 38 4.01 17.22 4.03
C VAL A 38 4.30 18.21 2.92
N VAL A 39 3.42 18.34 1.92
CA VAL A 39 3.53 19.36 0.86
C VAL A 39 3.46 20.76 1.42
N GLU A 40 2.52 21.05 2.34
CA GLU A 40 2.43 22.35 3.00
C GLU A 40 3.70 22.68 3.80
N LEU A 41 4.21 21.71 4.55
CA LEU A 41 5.48 21.86 5.28
C LEU A 41 6.65 22.13 4.32
N ALA A 42 6.75 21.35 3.25
CA ALA A 42 7.81 21.51 2.25
C ALA A 42 7.73 22.88 1.55
N ARG A 43 6.51 23.36 1.27
CA ARG A 43 6.26 24.70 0.72
C ARG A 43 6.79 25.76 1.67
N ALA A 44 6.39 25.71 2.95
CA ALA A 44 6.85 26.66 3.96
C ALA A 44 8.39 26.67 4.09
N VAL A 45 9.02 25.51 4.15
CA VAL A 45 10.49 25.41 4.22
C VAL A 45 11.16 26.01 2.99
N ARG A 46 10.60 25.81 1.78
CA ARG A 46 11.14 26.41 0.54
C ARG A 46 11.03 27.92 0.53
N VAL A 47 9.90 28.46 0.99
CA VAL A 47 9.73 29.92 1.14
C VAL A 47 10.77 30.48 2.09
N VAL A 48 10.90 29.93 3.30
CA VAL A 48 11.88 30.40 4.29
C VAL A 48 13.31 30.35 3.74
N ARG A 49 13.67 29.31 3.01
CA ARG A 49 15.00 29.19 2.40
C ARG A 49 15.25 30.27 1.34
N LEU A 50 14.25 30.58 0.52
CA LEU A 50 14.35 31.61 -0.50
C LEU A 50 14.43 33.01 0.13
N GLU A 51 13.65 33.27 1.19
CA GLU A 51 13.70 34.52 1.93
C GLU A 51 15.05 34.71 2.65
N ALA A 52 15.55 33.66 3.32
CA ALA A 52 16.85 33.70 3.98
C ALA A 52 18.01 33.91 3.01
N ALA A 53 17.85 33.53 1.75
CA ALA A 53 18.82 33.78 0.68
C ALA A 53 18.58 35.13 -0.06
N GLU A 54 17.61 35.92 0.38
CA GLU A 54 17.17 37.16 -0.29
C GLU A 54 16.80 36.97 -1.77
N ALA A 55 16.35 35.72 -2.11
CA ALA A 55 16.05 35.30 -3.47
C ALA A 55 14.55 35.19 -3.75
N PHE A 56 13.69 35.34 -2.75
CA PHE A 56 12.26 35.20 -2.92
C PHE A 56 11.71 36.36 -3.74
N THR A 57 10.98 36.04 -4.80
CA THR A 57 10.26 37.00 -5.65
C THR A 57 8.86 36.44 -5.88
N PRO A 58 7.77 37.08 -5.43
CA PRO A 58 6.41 36.57 -5.57
C PRO A 58 6.07 36.19 -7.01
N GLU A 59 6.33 37.05 -7.96
CA GLU A 59 6.00 36.86 -9.38
C GLU A 59 6.65 35.62 -9.98
N ARG A 60 7.78 35.20 -9.45
CA ARG A 60 8.53 34.05 -9.93
C ARG A 60 8.20 32.77 -9.19
N HIS A 61 7.98 32.84 -7.88
CA HIS A 61 7.95 31.68 -7.00
C HIS A 61 6.56 31.27 -6.58
N GLU A 62 5.59 32.19 -6.41
CA GLU A 62 4.24 31.85 -5.94
C GLU A 62 3.55 30.85 -6.86
N ALA A 63 3.51 31.11 -8.16
CA ALA A 63 2.84 30.22 -9.12
C ALA A 63 3.43 28.80 -9.16
N TRP A 64 4.72 28.65 -8.86
CA TRP A 64 5.38 27.35 -8.76
C TRP A 64 5.10 26.69 -7.41
N LEU A 65 5.16 27.42 -6.32
CA LEU A 65 4.85 26.93 -4.98
C LEU A 65 3.39 26.47 -4.86
N ASP A 66 2.46 27.18 -5.50
CA ASP A 66 1.04 26.83 -5.51
C ASP A 66 0.73 25.54 -6.27
N ARG A 67 1.57 25.20 -7.25
CA ARG A 67 1.46 23.95 -8.01
C ARG A 67 2.20 22.78 -7.37
N LEU A 68 2.87 23.02 -6.23
CA LEU A 68 3.59 21.95 -5.56
C LEU A 68 2.61 20.89 -5.07
N ASP A 69 2.79 19.70 -5.55
CA ASP A 69 2.09 18.49 -5.10
C ASP A 69 3.11 17.44 -4.60
N TRP A 70 2.65 16.28 -4.19
CA TRP A 70 3.50 15.21 -3.68
C TRP A 70 4.54 14.72 -4.70
N ARG A 71 4.29 14.87 -6.02
CA ARG A 71 5.25 14.52 -7.07
C ARG A 71 6.45 15.46 -7.11
N GLY A 72 6.26 16.68 -6.63
CA GLY A 72 7.31 17.67 -6.48
C GLY A 72 8.10 17.59 -5.18
N LEU A 73 7.77 16.64 -4.30
CA LEU A 73 8.53 16.38 -3.09
C LEU A 73 9.86 15.71 -3.41
N ALA A 74 10.92 16.13 -2.70
CA ALA A 74 12.18 15.40 -2.74
C ALA A 74 12.02 14.01 -2.12
N VAL A 75 12.97 13.15 -2.45
CA VAL A 75 13.00 11.75 -1.97
C VAL A 75 12.88 11.66 -0.45
N GLN A 76 13.58 12.52 0.28
CA GLN A 76 13.57 12.54 1.74
C GLN A 76 12.27 13.14 2.30
N GLU A 77 11.69 14.11 1.61
CA GLU A 77 10.40 14.71 1.98
C GLU A 77 9.26 13.71 1.83
N LEU A 78 9.28 12.91 0.76
CA LEU A 78 8.25 11.88 0.54
C LEU A 78 8.29 10.76 1.59
N LEU A 79 9.43 10.52 2.26
CA LEU A 79 9.53 9.57 3.39
C LEU A 79 8.81 10.07 4.65
N LEU A 80 8.48 11.34 4.72
CA LEU A 80 7.72 11.88 5.84
C LEU A 80 6.21 11.62 5.69
N VAL A 81 5.77 11.27 4.47
CA VAL A 81 4.38 10.87 4.25
C VAL A 81 4.15 9.50 4.89
N PRO A 82 3.18 9.38 5.80
CA PRO A 82 2.82 8.10 6.39
C PRO A 82 2.51 7.05 5.33
N PRO A 83 3.01 5.82 5.47
CA PRO A 83 2.73 4.75 4.51
C PRO A 83 1.25 4.38 4.54
N VAL A 84 0.68 4.14 3.36
CA VAL A 84 -0.68 3.61 3.21
C VAL A 84 -0.57 2.14 2.84
N LEU A 85 -1.22 1.30 3.64
CA LEU A 85 -1.31 -0.14 3.43
C LEU A 85 -2.75 -0.51 3.09
N VAL A 86 -2.93 -1.28 2.03
CA VAL A 86 -4.22 -1.86 1.62
C VAL A 86 -4.16 -3.35 1.80
N LEU A 87 -5.13 -3.93 2.50
CA LEU A 87 -5.25 -5.37 2.67
C LEU A 87 -6.44 -5.87 1.86
N LEU A 88 -6.16 -6.75 0.92
CA LEU A 88 -7.14 -7.40 0.05
C LEU A 88 -7.06 -8.93 0.21
N THR A 89 -8.13 -9.62 -0.12
CA THR A 89 -8.15 -11.08 -0.21
C THR A 89 -8.35 -11.54 -1.65
N ALA A 90 -7.58 -12.54 -2.07
CA ALA A 90 -7.68 -13.11 -3.42
C ALA A 90 -8.90 -14.05 -3.52
N ASN A 91 -10.07 -13.47 -3.68
CA ASN A 91 -11.33 -14.17 -3.85
C ASN A 91 -12.03 -13.70 -5.14
N GLU A 92 -13.23 -14.22 -5.46
CA GLU A 92 -13.99 -13.79 -6.65
C GLU A 92 -14.20 -12.27 -6.79
N PRO A 93 -14.47 -11.50 -5.71
CA PRO A 93 -14.52 -10.04 -5.78
C PRO A 93 -13.24 -9.39 -6.29
N PHE A 94 -12.07 -9.98 -6.07
CA PHE A 94 -10.79 -9.46 -6.55
C PHE A 94 -10.76 -9.27 -8.07
N VAL A 95 -11.35 -10.18 -8.85
CA VAL A 95 -11.43 -10.04 -10.32
C VAL A 95 -12.18 -8.77 -10.71
N SER A 96 -13.21 -8.40 -9.97
CA SER A 96 -13.98 -7.18 -10.21
C SER A 96 -13.18 -5.91 -9.90
N ALA A 97 -12.20 -5.98 -9.02
CA ALA A 97 -11.37 -4.86 -8.59
C ALA A 97 -10.10 -4.66 -9.43
N LEU A 98 -9.79 -5.55 -10.39
CA LEU A 98 -8.55 -5.50 -11.18
C LEU A 98 -8.29 -4.15 -11.85
N SER A 99 -9.33 -3.49 -12.36
CA SER A 99 -9.18 -2.17 -12.99
C SER A 99 -8.78 -1.09 -12.00
N SER A 100 -9.36 -1.11 -10.79
CA SER A 100 -9.06 -0.15 -9.73
C SER A 100 -7.67 -0.41 -9.13
N LEU A 101 -7.30 -1.67 -8.97
CA LEU A 101 -5.97 -2.09 -8.55
C LEU A 101 -4.92 -1.64 -9.57
N SER A 102 -5.17 -1.90 -10.86
CA SER A 102 -4.30 -1.46 -11.95
C SER A 102 -4.13 0.06 -11.96
N ALA A 103 -5.22 0.82 -11.80
CA ALA A 103 -5.20 2.27 -11.72
C ALA A 103 -4.38 2.76 -10.50
N LEU A 104 -4.50 2.10 -9.36
CA LEU A 104 -3.73 2.44 -8.16
C LEU A 104 -2.23 2.17 -8.37
N LEU A 105 -1.86 1.02 -8.93
CA LEU A 105 -0.47 0.69 -9.25
C LEU A 105 0.16 1.68 -10.26
N LEU A 106 -0.62 2.15 -11.24
CA LEU A 106 -0.18 3.14 -12.24
C LEU A 106 -0.18 4.58 -11.71
N SER A 107 -0.79 4.85 -10.58
CA SER A 107 -0.94 6.21 -10.07
C SER A 107 0.38 6.86 -9.66
N GLY A 108 1.42 6.05 -9.45
CA GLY A 108 2.72 6.47 -8.93
C GLY A 108 2.72 6.77 -7.42
N ARG A 109 1.59 6.60 -6.72
CA ARG A 109 1.52 6.75 -5.26
C ARG A 109 2.24 5.58 -4.59
N PRO A 110 3.10 5.81 -3.59
CA PRO A 110 3.81 4.74 -2.88
C PRO A 110 2.89 4.01 -1.87
N VAL A 111 1.76 3.51 -2.37
CA VAL A 111 0.81 2.70 -1.60
C VAL A 111 1.23 1.24 -1.67
N GLN A 112 1.21 0.54 -0.53
CA GLN A 112 1.52 -0.88 -0.47
C GLN A 112 0.23 -1.70 -0.39
N ILE A 113 0.07 -2.62 -1.33
CA ILE A 113 -1.12 -3.46 -1.48
C ILE A 113 -0.73 -4.88 -1.10
N VAL A 114 -1.33 -5.38 -0.04
CA VAL A 114 -1.16 -6.76 0.42
C VAL A 114 -2.37 -7.56 -0.04
N LEU A 115 -2.12 -8.54 -0.86
CA LEU A 115 -3.13 -9.48 -1.34
C LEU A 115 -2.90 -10.84 -0.65
N LEU A 116 -3.78 -11.19 0.25
CA LEU A 116 -3.76 -12.50 0.89
C LEU A 116 -4.37 -13.54 -0.05
N SER A 117 -3.59 -14.54 -0.38
CA SER A 117 -3.99 -15.69 -1.17
C SER A 117 -4.09 -16.88 -0.22
N GLY A 118 -5.29 -17.37 0.05
CA GLY A 118 -5.49 -18.64 0.77
C GLY A 118 -5.53 -19.81 -0.21
N ASP A 119 -5.50 -21.03 0.32
CA ASP A 119 -5.81 -22.22 -0.45
C ASP A 119 -7.24 -22.11 -0.97
N ALA A 120 -7.38 -21.69 -2.23
CA ALA A 120 -8.65 -21.87 -2.90
C ALA A 120 -8.96 -23.38 -2.90
N PRO A 121 -10.15 -23.79 -2.46
CA PRO A 121 -10.57 -25.19 -2.59
C PRO A 121 -10.29 -25.59 -4.03
N GLN A 122 -9.62 -26.73 -4.21
CA GLN A 122 -9.08 -27.23 -5.50
C GLN A 122 -9.95 -26.76 -6.66
N ALA A 123 -9.52 -25.66 -7.27
CA ALA A 123 -10.21 -25.12 -8.43
C ALA A 123 -10.19 -26.21 -9.49
N ASP A 124 -11.30 -26.41 -10.17
CA ASP A 124 -11.39 -27.27 -11.33
C ASP A 124 -10.11 -27.09 -12.18
N PRO A 125 -9.33 -28.14 -12.48
CA PRO A 125 -8.11 -28.04 -13.28
C PRO A 125 -8.31 -27.34 -14.62
N SER A 126 -9.55 -27.22 -15.07
CA SER A 126 -9.93 -26.50 -16.29
C SER A 126 -10.14 -24.99 -16.07
N SER A 127 -10.17 -24.50 -14.83
CA SER A 127 -10.35 -23.09 -14.56
C SER A 127 -9.03 -22.32 -14.72
N TYR A 128 -9.06 -21.22 -15.49
CA TYR A 128 -7.93 -20.31 -15.57
C TYR A 128 -7.73 -19.63 -14.20
N ARG A 129 -6.57 -19.83 -13.62
CA ARG A 129 -6.17 -19.13 -12.39
C ARG A 129 -5.47 -17.83 -12.76
N LEU A 130 -6.02 -16.71 -12.31
CA LEU A 130 -5.33 -15.43 -12.38
C LEU A 130 -4.19 -15.44 -11.37
N GLU A 131 -2.98 -15.16 -11.84
CA GLU A 131 -1.82 -14.98 -10.98
C GLU A 131 -1.60 -13.47 -10.74
N PRO A 132 -1.97 -12.93 -9.56
CA PRO A 132 -1.97 -11.48 -9.32
C PRO A 132 -0.60 -10.82 -9.43
N ALA A 133 0.48 -11.56 -9.15
CA ALA A 133 1.83 -11.01 -9.23
C ALA A 133 2.20 -10.58 -10.64
N TYR A 134 1.71 -11.27 -11.67
CA TYR A 134 1.95 -10.87 -13.05
C TYR A 134 1.32 -9.53 -13.40
N LEU A 135 0.20 -9.17 -12.77
CA LEU A 135 -0.37 -7.84 -12.92
C LEU A 135 0.63 -6.77 -12.45
N GLY A 136 1.21 -6.95 -11.26
CA GLY A 136 2.22 -6.03 -10.75
C GLY A 136 3.45 -5.94 -11.65
N VAL A 137 3.95 -7.07 -12.15
CA VAL A 137 5.09 -7.13 -13.09
C VAL A 137 4.77 -6.40 -14.40
N ALA A 138 3.53 -6.53 -14.90
CA ALA A 138 3.09 -5.86 -16.14
C ALA A 138 3.13 -4.32 -16.02
N HIS A 139 3.00 -3.78 -14.82
CA HIS A 139 3.06 -2.34 -14.56
C HIS A 139 4.49 -1.78 -14.47
N ARG A 140 5.53 -2.61 -14.56
CA ARG A 140 6.96 -2.29 -14.61
C ARG A 140 7.50 -1.43 -13.47
N GLU A 141 6.75 -0.44 -13.01
CA GLU A 141 7.15 0.51 -11.96
C GLU A 141 6.73 0.07 -10.56
N ALA A 142 5.85 -0.92 -10.46
CA ALA A 142 5.44 -1.47 -9.18
C ALA A 142 6.53 -2.38 -8.58
N PHE A 143 6.69 -2.30 -7.27
CA PHE A 143 7.42 -3.32 -6.54
C PHE A 143 6.52 -4.55 -6.42
N VAL A 144 7.04 -5.74 -6.72
CA VAL A 144 6.27 -6.98 -6.63
C VAL A 144 7.00 -7.96 -5.73
N GLN A 145 6.27 -8.47 -4.75
CA GLN A 145 6.73 -9.52 -3.86
C GLN A 145 5.72 -10.67 -3.85
N GLN A 146 6.23 -11.89 -3.98
CA GLN A 146 5.49 -13.09 -3.62
C GLN A 146 6.14 -13.72 -2.41
N GLY A 147 5.33 -14.22 -1.48
CA GLY A 147 5.83 -14.85 -0.27
C GLY A 147 4.75 -15.64 0.43
N SER A 148 5.12 -16.28 1.53
CA SER A 148 4.20 -17.02 2.38
C SER A 148 4.43 -16.63 3.84
N LEU A 149 3.38 -16.62 4.64
CA LEU A 149 3.47 -16.43 6.09
C LEU A 149 4.35 -17.49 6.77
N ALA A 150 4.54 -18.66 6.14
CA ALA A 150 5.46 -19.68 6.62
C ALA A 150 6.94 -19.22 6.60
N PHE A 151 7.27 -18.17 5.85
CA PHE A 151 8.64 -17.63 5.74
C PHE A 151 8.67 -16.14 6.10
N PRO A 152 8.53 -15.79 7.39
CA PRO A 152 8.35 -14.39 7.81
C PRO A 152 9.58 -13.50 7.55
N LEU A 153 10.79 -14.01 7.67
CA LEU A 153 12.01 -13.20 7.49
C LEU A 153 12.18 -12.68 6.05
N PRO A 154 12.09 -13.50 4.99
CA PRO A 154 12.09 -13.01 3.62
C PRO A 154 10.94 -12.05 3.34
N LEU A 155 9.77 -12.32 3.92
CA LEU A 155 8.58 -11.48 3.78
C LEU A 155 8.82 -10.08 4.35
N ALA A 156 9.31 -9.98 5.59
CA ALA A 156 9.65 -8.72 6.25
C ALA A 156 10.70 -7.93 5.46
N ALA A 157 11.78 -8.60 5.02
CA ALA A 157 12.82 -7.96 4.21
C ALA A 157 12.28 -7.40 2.86
N GLY A 158 11.22 -8.00 2.32
CA GLY A 158 10.54 -7.50 1.14
C GLY A 158 9.73 -6.24 1.43
N PHE A 159 9.02 -6.19 2.55
CA PHE A 159 8.32 -4.98 3.00
C PHE A 159 9.29 -3.83 3.25
N ASP A 160 10.42 -4.07 3.92
CA ASP A 160 11.43 -3.04 4.15
C ASP A 160 11.91 -2.41 2.83
N ARG A 161 12.16 -3.23 1.80
CA ARG A 161 12.54 -2.74 0.47
C ARG A 161 11.43 -1.96 -0.20
N ALA A 162 10.18 -2.41 -0.08
CA ALA A 162 9.03 -1.76 -0.67
C ALA A 162 8.82 -0.37 -0.08
N PHE A 163 8.84 -0.25 1.24
CA PHE A 163 8.70 1.04 1.94
C PHE A 163 9.85 1.99 1.64
N ALA A 164 11.09 1.48 1.54
CA ALA A 164 12.23 2.29 1.14
C ALA A 164 12.17 2.74 -0.33
N GLY A 165 11.53 1.94 -1.20
CA GLY A 165 11.53 2.13 -2.65
C GLY A 165 10.61 3.22 -3.18
N ARG A 166 9.64 3.71 -2.39
CA ARG A 166 8.66 4.77 -2.72
C ARG A 166 7.91 4.55 -4.02
N ARG A 167 7.62 3.32 -4.29
CA ARG A 167 6.81 2.88 -5.41
C ARG A 167 5.55 2.22 -4.89
N ALA A 168 4.52 2.19 -5.73
CA ALA A 168 3.41 1.29 -5.47
C ALA A 168 3.94 -0.14 -5.35
N GLY A 169 3.51 -0.86 -4.32
CA GLY A 169 3.91 -2.24 -4.08
C GLY A 169 2.71 -3.17 -4.16
N LEU A 170 2.92 -4.36 -4.74
CA LEU A 170 1.97 -5.47 -4.70
C LEU A 170 2.65 -6.66 -4.02
N HIS A 171 2.15 -7.03 -2.87
CA HIS A 171 2.62 -8.14 -2.07
C HIS A 171 1.57 -9.26 -2.14
N VAL A 172 1.84 -10.31 -2.87
CA VAL A 172 0.99 -11.51 -2.93
C VAL A 172 1.50 -12.49 -1.89
N ILE A 173 0.71 -12.68 -0.84
CA ILE A 173 1.11 -13.44 0.33
C ILE A 173 0.23 -14.67 0.42
N ASP A 174 0.86 -15.82 0.35
CA ASP A 174 0.22 -17.10 0.63
C ASP A 174 -0.01 -17.21 2.15
N ALA A 175 -1.30 -17.21 2.51
CA ALA A 175 -1.76 -17.33 3.88
C ALA A 175 -2.63 -18.58 3.94
N PRO A 176 -2.15 -19.69 4.53
CA PRO A 176 -2.97 -20.88 4.71
C PRO A 176 -4.25 -20.52 5.48
N ASP A 177 -5.35 -21.17 5.14
CA ASP A 177 -6.64 -20.84 5.73
C ASP A 177 -6.53 -21.03 7.26
N ALA A 178 -6.86 -19.98 8.01
CA ALA A 178 -6.77 -19.99 9.47
C ALA A 178 -7.61 -21.11 10.12
N ARG A 179 -8.50 -21.72 9.36
CA ARG A 179 -9.27 -22.89 9.79
C ARG A 179 -8.45 -24.18 9.79
N GLU A 180 -7.56 -24.39 8.82
CA GLU A 180 -6.67 -25.55 8.81
C GLU A 180 -5.53 -25.42 9.81
N ALA A 181 -5.06 -24.19 10.05
CA ALA A 181 -4.04 -23.91 11.05
C ALA A 181 -4.53 -24.18 12.49
N SER A 182 -5.83 -24.02 12.77
CA SER A 182 -6.39 -24.34 14.09
C SER A 182 -6.47 -25.84 14.38
N ASP A 183 -6.56 -26.67 13.33
CA ASP A 183 -6.65 -28.13 13.48
C ASP A 183 -5.27 -28.82 13.53
N THR A 184 -4.23 -28.18 12.97
CA THR A 184 -2.88 -28.77 12.89
C THR A 184 -1.87 -28.19 13.87
N ALA A 185 -2.06 -26.95 14.33
CA ALA A 185 -1.15 -26.28 15.25
C ALA A 185 -1.95 -25.75 16.44
N GLY A 186 -2.26 -26.61 17.40
CA GLY A 186 -2.86 -26.18 18.66
C GLY A 186 -2.04 -25.04 19.29
N GLY A 187 -2.44 -23.80 19.08
CA GLY A 187 -2.03 -22.66 19.89
C GLY A 187 -0.81 -21.85 19.48
N GLU A 188 -0.10 -22.16 18.38
CA GLU A 188 1.12 -21.40 18.02
C GLU A 188 0.89 -20.17 17.14
N LEU A 189 -0.25 -20.02 16.48
CA LEU A 189 -0.52 -18.85 15.62
C LEU A 189 -0.82 -17.56 16.39
N ASP A 190 -1.32 -17.66 17.61
CA ASP A 190 -1.54 -16.51 18.49
C ASP A 190 -0.25 -15.83 19.00
N ALA A 191 0.89 -16.52 18.87
CA ALA A 191 2.19 -16.02 19.29
C ALA A 191 2.90 -15.13 18.24
N TRP A 192 2.39 -15.05 17.01
CA TRP A 192 3.04 -14.36 15.89
C TRP A 192 2.37 -13.03 15.51
N LEU A 193 1.29 -12.65 16.20
CA LEU A 193 0.54 -11.40 15.98
C LEU A 193 0.82 -10.33 17.04
N VAL A 194 2.00 -10.35 17.67
CA VAL A 194 2.46 -9.30 18.59
C VAL A 194 3.50 -8.41 17.92
#